data_90457986a9aa08ee9636f77a5d908ec2
#
_entry.id   90457986a9aa08ee9636f77a5d908ec2
#
_cell.length_a   1.000
_cell.length_b   1.000
_cell.length_c   1.000
_cell.angle_alpha   90.00
_cell.angle_beta   90.00
_cell.angle_gamma   90.00
#
_symmetry.space_group_name_H-M   'P 1'
#
loop_
_entity.id
_entity.type
_entity.pdbx_description
1 polymer ?
#
loop_
_entity_poly.entity_id
_entity_poly.type
_entity_poly.pdbx_seq_one_letter_code
_entity_poly.pdbx_strand_id
1 'polypeptide(L)'
;MCPRALRLLRGLCLWLSLGLPGTLSGNRSCVFYETPHNLQGSMRHQGRLLAGAEHGTILCHSSHCCFGIWNQSHGRLQAVMQGCWGSDRDGCDSPACKTSPVHTAGVIFQRCLCRSDFCNANVSQLGAPAVPQASAGSALTGITWIAVACSLLFFLSCLAFLVLRRVKVCAVLLCQEESGKLTKVTIDPHSSRERELPSQELSALQFLQVLQDGRFSVVWQGTLHQTPVAIKAFPDACSQHFAAEWSVHSLPLMNHDNVARLLAAGRGGVRGEQGSLLVLQLYPAGSLRHFLSQNVSTWDATIRLALSLARGLAFLHEELWHNGLHKPSVAHRDLSSQNVLVREDQSCAIGDFGLATALPACLEQWGGGRMEAAVRKAGTQRYMAPEILDDSLDLQVWGRALKQADIYSLALVLWEILSRCSGLSPDCGVPPFQLAYEAELGSSPTYGELRRLAVEERRRPAIPDSWRGTGQVSICLRELLEDCWDPDPEARLTAECARQRLQSVGAELPAGVC
;
A
#
# COMPACT_ATOMS: atom_id res chain seq x y z
N MET A 1 -26.22 39.14 0.26
CA MET A 1 -26.73 37.78 -0.05
C MET A 1 -26.27 37.42 -1.47
N CYS A 2 -25.43 36.46 -1.60
CA CYS A 2 -24.69 36.15 -2.83
C CYS A 2 -25.53 35.26 -3.77
N PRO A 3 -25.62 35.56 -5.08
CA PRO A 3 -26.53 34.85 -6.02
C PRO A 3 -26.14 33.37 -6.32
N ARG A 4 -25.07 32.87 -5.73
CA ARG A 4 -24.64 31.47 -5.87
C ARG A 4 -25.40 30.47 -5.00
N ALA A 5 -26.04 30.91 -3.90
CA ALA A 5 -26.81 30.03 -3.01
C ALA A 5 -28.17 29.60 -3.60
N LEU A 6 -28.76 30.43 -4.49
CA LEU A 6 -30.05 30.11 -5.11
C LEU A 6 -29.95 29.09 -6.25
N ARG A 7 -28.78 28.89 -6.85
CA ARG A 7 -28.58 27.89 -7.92
C ARG A 7 -28.37 26.47 -7.37
N LEU A 8 -27.85 26.35 -6.16
CA LEU A 8 -27.66 25.04 -5.48
C LEU A 8 -28.97 24.46 -4.96
N LEU A 9 -29.91 25.30 -4.52
CA LEU A 9 -31.25 24.87 -4.09
C LEU A 9 -32.16 24.43 -5.25
N ARG A 10 -31.99 24.99 -6.46
CA ARG A 10 -32.71 24.53 -7.64
C ARG A 10 -32.17 23.21 -8.21
N GLY A 11 -30.90 22.91 -8.01
CA GLY A 11 -30.30 21.62 -8.39
C GLY A 11 -30.78 20.45 -7.53
N LEU A 12 -31.02 20.69 -6.22
CA LEU A 12 -31.45 19.64 -5.29
C LEU A 12 -32.93 19.24 -5.47
N CYS A 13 -33.81 20.17 -5.89
CA CYS A 13 -35.23 19.87 -6.13
C CYS A 13 -35.48 19.10 -7.45
N LEU A 14 -34.57 19.18 -8.42
CA LEU A 14 -34.70 18.43 -9.69
C LEU A 14 -34.16 16.98 -9.57
N TRP A 15 -33.42 16.65 -8.54
CA TRP A 15 -32.93 15.28 -8.28
C TRP A 15 -33.93 14.40 -7.51
N LEU A 16 -34.95 15.01 -6.90
CA LEU A 16 -35.96 14.28 -6.11
C LEU A 16 -37.20 13.87 -6.95
N SER A 17 -37.25 14.19 -8.25
CA SER A 17 -38.39 13.90 -9.12
C SER A 17 -38.13 12.88 -10.24
N LEU A 18 -36.97 12.25 -10.29
CA LEU A 18 -36.69 11.16 -11.25
C LEU A 18 -36.31 9.90 -10.48
N GLY A 19 -37.28 9.31 -9.80
CA GLY A 19 -37.17 7.97 -9.22
C GLY A 19 -37.32 6.92 -10.32
N LEU A 20 -36.20 6.40 -10.82
CA LEU A 20 -36.16 5.12 -11.52
C LEU A 20 -35.21 4.21 -10.70
N PRO A 21 -35.59 2.93 -10.46
CA PRO A 21 -34.74 2.00 -9.66
C PRO A 21 -33.52 1.59 -10.49
N GLY A 22 -32.43 2.29 -10.32
CA GLY A 22 -31.12 1.84 -10.75
C GLY A 22 -30.65 0.74 -9.80
N THR A 23 -30.44 -0.45 -10.31
CA THR A 23 -29.84 -1.60 -9.62
C THR A 23 -28.45 -1.24 -9.15
N LEU A 24 -28.33 -0.85 -7.89
CA LEU A 24 -27.04 -0.79 -7.19
C LEU A 24 -26.59 -2.23 -6.97
N SER A 25 -25.59 -2.67 -7.73
CA SER A 25 -24.84 -3.91 -7.53
C SER A 25 -24.00 -3.77 -6.27
N GLY A 26 -24.61 -3.98 -5.09
CA GLY A 26 -23.94 -4.01 -3.80
C GLY A 26 -23.74 -5.45 -3.32
N ASN A 27 -22.71 -5.70 -2.53
CA ASN A 27 -22.51 -6.97 -1.82
C ASN A 27 -23.72 -7.24 -0.90
N ARG A 28 -24.12 -8.51 -0.78
CA ARG A 28 -25.33 -8.93 -0.03
C ARG A 28 -24.94 -9.61 1.28
N SER A 29 -25.66 -9.31 2.35
CA SER A 29 -25.49 -9.95 3.65
C SER A 29 -26.48 -11.11 3.83
N CYS A 30 -25.98 -12.29 4.19
CA CYS A 30 -26.77 -13.49 4.46
C CYS A 30 -26.48 -14.04 5.86
N VAL A 31 -27.44 -14.77 6.45
CA VAL A 31 -27.18 -15.53 7.66
C VAL A 31 -26.27 -16.70 7.33
N PHE A 32 -25.25 -16.92 8.16
CA PHE A 32 -24.34 -18.05 8.08
C PHE A 32 -24.56 -18.99 9.26
N TYR A 33 -24.83 -20.25 8.96
CA TYR A 33 -24.99 -21.32 9.95
C TYR A 33 -24.56 -22.66 9.36
N GLU A 34 -23.83 -23.46 10.12
CA GLU A 34 -23.42 -24.80 9.75
C GLU A 34 -23.40 -25.72 10.97
N THR A 35 -24.00 -26.91 10.87
CA THR A 35 -24.01 -27.89 11.98
C THR A 35 -22.67 -28.62 12.10
N PRO A 36 -22.13 -28.86 13.32
CA PRO A 36 -20.77 -29.40 13.54
C PRO A 36 -20.53 -30.82 12.99
N HIS A 37 -21.56 -31.54 12.57
CA HIS A 37 -21.47 -32.95 12.13
C HIS A 37 -21.28 -33.14 10.60
N ASN A 38 -21.23 -32.09 9.80
CA ASN A 38 -21.13 -32.18 8.33
C ASN A 38 -19.74 -31.85 7.79
N LEU A 39 -18.68 -32.32 8.42
CA LEU A 39 -17.27 -32.09 8.01
C LEU A 39 -16.81 -32.86 6.76
N GLN A 40 -17.67 -33.57 6.02
CA GLN A 40 -17.30 -34.36 4.84
C GLN A 40 -17.87 -33.88 3.49
N GLY A 41 -18.28 -32.63 3.40
CA GLY A 41 -18.74 -32.05 2.14
C GLY A 41 -18.50 -30.56 2.11
N SER A 42 -17.25 -30.17 1.95
CA SER A 42 -16.86 -28.76 1.79
C SER A 42 -17.54 -28.13 0.55
N MET A 43 -18.79 -27.67 0.69
CA MET A 43 -19.27 -26.62 -0.20
C MET A 43 -18.53 -25.34 0.20
N ARG A 44 -17.62 -24.90 -0.65
CA ARG A 44 -16.87 -23.63 -0.46
C ARG A 44 -17.87 -22.49 -0.41
N HIS A 45 -18.10 -21.94 0.78
CA HIS A 45 -18.87 -20.72 0.94
C HIS A 45 -18.17 -19.59 0.20
N GLN A 46 -18.82 -19.04 -0.84
CA GLN A 46 -18.26 -17.97 -1.67
C GLN A 46 -18.64 -16.61 -1.09
N GLY A 47 -18.10 -16.27 0.10
CA GLY A 47 -18.34 -15.02 0.78
C GLY A 47 -17.37 -14.77 1.94
N ARG A 48 -17.34 -13.54 2.46
CA ARG A 48 -16.51 -13.14 3.61
C ARG A 48 -17.32 -13.18 4.90
N LEU A 49 -16.91 -14.01 5.88
CA LEU A 49 -17.49 -14.04 7.22
C LEU A 49 -17.16 -12.75 7.97
N LEU A 50 -18.19 -12.15 8.60
CA LEU A 50 -18.04 -10.98 9.46
C LEU A 50 -17.99 -11.46 10.93
N ALA A 51 -16.88 -11.14 11.62
CA ALA A 51 -16.67 -11.53 13.01
C ALA A 51 -17.53 -10.68 13.97
N GLY A 52 -18.25 -11.33 14.91
CA GLY A 52 -18.83 -10.66 16.08
C GLY A 52 -20.33 -10.76 16.32
N ALA A 53 -21.11 -11.57 15.60
CA ALA A 53 -22.53 -11.80 15.90
C ALA A 53 -22.76 -13.25 16.38
N GLU A 54 -23.67 -13.45 17.37
CA GLU A 54 -24.07 -14.77 17.92
C GLU A 54 -24.65 -15.73 16.87
N HIS A 55 -25.07 -15.21 15.70
CA HIS A 55 -25.33 -15.96 14.48
C HIS A 55 -24.44 -15.38 13.40
N GLY A 56 -23.53 -16.18 12.83
CA GLY A 56 -22.58 -15.74 11.84
C GLY A 56 -23.26 -15.01 10.66
N THR A 57 -22.67 -13.90 10.22
CA THR A 57 -23.09 -13.18 9.02
C THR A 57 -22.03 -13.37 7.96
N ILE A 58 -22.45 -13.71 6.73
CA ILE A 58 -21.57 -13.82 5.58
C ILE A 58 -21.93 -12.74 4.53
N LEU A 59 -20.94 -12.04 4.05
CA LEU A 59 -21.08 -11.07 2.97
C LEU A 59 -20.84 -11.77 1.63
N CYS A 60 -21.88 -11.87 0.80
CA CYS A 60 -21.85 -12.50 -0.51
C CYS A 60 -21.49 -11.50 -1.61
N HIS A 61 -20.79 -11.95 -2.65
CA HIS A 61 -20.58 -11.15 -3.85
C HIS A 61 -21.92 -10.81 -4.54
N SER A 62 -21.97 -9.72 -5.28
CA SER A 62 -23.20 -9.14 -5.85
C SER A 62 -23.99 -10.06 -6.77
N SER A 63 -23.35 -11.06 -7.37
CA SER A 63 -23.98 -12.09 -8.23
C SER A 63 -24.54 -13.29 -7.46
N HIS A 64 -24.29 -13.42 -6.14
CA HIS A 64 -24.65 -14.58 -5.35
C HIS A 64 -25.97 -14.38 -4.58
N CYS A 65 -26.67 -15.50 -4.30
CA CYS A 65 -27.88 -15.54 -3.49
C CYS A 65 -27.61 -15.92 -2.04
N CYS A 66 -28.51 -15.57 -1.13
CA CYS A 66 -28.62 -16.26 0.15
C CYS A 66 -29.32 -17.60 -0.03
N PHE A 67 -28.77 -18.65 0.59
CA PHE A 67 -29.42 -19.96 0.64
C PHE A 67 -29.65 -20.42 2.07
N GLY A 68 -30.61 -21.35 2.22
CA GLY A 68 -30.81 -22.07 3.47
C GLY A 68 -31.36 -23.47 3.22
N ILE A 69 -30.93 -24.41 4.04
CA ILE A 69 -31.38 -25.81 4.08
C ILE A 69 -31.86 -26.12 5.47
N TRP A 70 -33.08 -26.67 5.58
CA TRP A 70 -33.69 -27.07 6.84
C TRP A 70 -34.11 -28.53 6.80
N ASN A 71 -33.98 -29.21 7.92
CA ASN A 71 -34.56 -30.53 8.15
C ASN A 71 -35.92 -30.38 8.82
N GLN A 72 -36.89 -31.14 8.39
CA GLN A 72 -38.22 -31.18 9.02
C GLN A 72 -38.32 -32.35 9.97
N SER A 73 -38.16 -32.08 11.26
CA SER A 73 -38.25 -33.08 12.32
C SER A 73 -39.39 -32.73 13.27
N HIS A 74 -40.31 -33.65 13.50
CA HIS A 74 -41.47 -33.49 14.42
C HIS A 74 -42.29 -32.20 14.18
N GLY A 75 -42.51 -31.82 12.92
CA GLY A 75 -43.31 -30.64 12.56
C GLY A 75 -42.57 -29.28 12.77
N ARG A 76 -41.29 -29.29 13.17
CA ARG A 76 -40.46 -28.08 13.26
C ARG A 76 -39.37 -28.10 12.21
N LEU A 77 -39.09 -26.92 11.61
CA LEU A 77 -37.96 -26.72 10.71
C LEU A 77 -36.73 -26.36 11.55
N GLN A 78 -35.68 -27.12 11.41
CA GLN A 78 -34.39 -26.85 12.03
C GLN A 78 -33.35 -26.57 10.96
N ALA A 79 -32.64 -25.44 11.07
CA ALA A 79 -31.61 -25.08 10.13
C ALA A 79 -30.45 -26.09 10.17
N VAL A 80 -30.03 -26.53 9.02
CA VAL A 80 -28.89 -27.44 8.81
C VAL A 80 -27.70 -26.67 8.25
N MET A 81 -27.96 -25.79 7.27
CA MET A 81 -26.93 -24.98 6.62
C MET A 81 -27.54 -23.70 6.05
N GLN A 82 -26.84 -22.57 6.21
CA GLN A 82 -27.22 -21.27 5.66
C GLN A 82 -25.96 -20.52 5.20
N GLY A 83 -26.03 -19.76 4.09
CA GLY A 83 -24.88 -19.03 3.59
C GLY A 83 -25.09 -18.40 2.22
N CYS A 84 -23.99 -18.27 1.43
CA CYS A 84 -23.98 -17.75 0.06
C CYS A 84 -23.99 -18.88 -0.96
N TRP A 85 -24.78 -18.71 -2.04
CA TRP A 85 -24.85 -19.63 -3.17
C TRP A 85 -24.39 -18.96 -4.47
N GLY A 86 -23.40 -19.52 -5.14
CA GLY A 86 -22.70 -18.93 -6.29
C GLY A 86 -23.06 -19.50 -7.66
N SER A 87 -24.32 -19.94 -7.90
CA SER A 87 -24.72 -20.46 -9.20
C SER A 87 -25.71 -19.53 -9.89
N ASP A 88 -25.36 -19.03 -11.07
CA ASP A 88 -26.22 -18.16 -11.91
C ASP A 88 -27.41 -18.91 -12.56
N ARG A 89 -27.52 -20.24 -12.37
CA ARG A 89 -28.50 -21.07 -13.08
C ARG A 89 -29.74 -21.47 -12.28
N ASP A 90 -29.76 -21.25 -10.97
CA ASP A 90 -30.82 -21.76 -10.10
C ASP A 90 -31.59 -20.62 -9.41
N GLY A 91 -32.63 -20.09 -10.06
CA GLY A 91 -33.82 -19.52 -9.41
C GLY A 91 -33.63 -18.53 -8.25
N CYS A 92 -32.65 -17.64 -8.29
CA CYS A 92 -32.42 -16.60 -7.27
C CYS A 92 -33.42 -15.42 -7.31
N ASP A 93 -34.54 -15.54 -7.98
CA ASP A 93 -35.43 -14.39 -8.27
C ASP A 93 -36.40 -14.04 -7.13
N SER A 94 -36.47 -14.86 -6.09
CA SER A 94 -37.36 -14.60 -4.97
C SER A 94 -36.77 -13.60 -3.97
N PRO A 95 -37.49 -12.54 -3.59
CA PRO A 95 -37.03 -11.62 -2.54
C PRO A 95 -37.08 -12.26 -1.13
N ALA A 96 -37.84 -13.34 -0.93
CA ALA A 96 -38.00 -14.04 0.33
C ALA A 96 -37.69 -15.53 0.18
N CYS A 97 -37.28 -16.17 1.28
CA CYS A 97 -36.95 -17.59 1.34
C CYS A 97 -38.21 -18.46 1.23
N LYS A 98 -38.59 -18.84 0.02
CA LYS A 98 -39.65 -19.81 -0.26
C LYS A 98 -39.03 -21.19 -0.36
N THR A 99 -39.46 -22.12 0.50
CA THR A 99 -38.90 -23.47 0.55
C THR A 99 -39.45 -24.37 -0.55
N SER A 100 -38.56 -25.17 -1.11
CA SER A 100 -38.86 -26.29 -1.99
C SER A 100 -38.26 -27.59 -1.40
N PRO A 101 -38.99 -28.74 -1.45
CA PRO A 101 -38.45 -30.00 -0.95
C PRO A 101 -37.33 -30.53 -1.88
N VAL A 102 -36.23 -30.98 -1.26
CA VAL A 102 -35.12 -31.64 -1.94
C VAL A 102 -34.93 -33.03 -1.33
N HIS A 103 -34.94 -34.06 -2.13
CA HIS A 103 -34.75 -35.46 -1.71
C HIS A 103 -33.28 -35.85 -1.83
N THR A 104 -32.64 -36.16 -0.71
CA THR A 104 -31.26 -36.61 -0.68
C THR A 104 -31.14 -37.82 0.24
N ALA A 105 -30.70 -38.97 -0.28
CA ALA A 105 -30.46 -40.19 0.47
C ALA A 105 -31.65 -40.65 1.34
N GLY A 106 -32.91 -40.48 0.87
CA GLY A 106 -34.12 -40.92 1.59
C GLY A 106 -34.58 -39.94 2.67
N VAL A 107 -33.92 -38.79 2.84
CA VAL A 107 -34.32 -37.70 3.75
C VAL A 107 -34.84 -36.50 2.94
N ILE A 108 -35.93 -35.89 3.40
CA ILE A 108 -36.52 -34.72 2.77
C ILE A 108 -36.00 -33.46 3.49
N PHE A 109 -35.24 -32.65 2.76
CA PHE A 109 -34.80 -31.35 3.23
C PHE A 109 -35.63 -30.24 2.54
N GLN A 110 -35.83 -29.13 3.23
CA GLN A 110 -36.43 -27.92 2.66
C GLN A 110 -35.30 -26.97 2.27
N ARG A 111 -35.21 -26.60 0.99
CA ARG A 111 -34.20 -25.67 0.48
C ARG A 111 -34.87 -24.38 0.01
N CYS A 112 -34.24 -23.22 0.26
CA CYS A 112 -34.62 -21.96 -0.39
C CYS A 112 -33.40 -21.21 -0.94
N LEU A 113 -33.67 -20.38 -1.95
CA LEU A 113 -32.76 -19.40 -2.51
C LEU A 113 -33.49 -18.05 -2.55
N CYS A 114 -32.83 -16.97 -2.16
CA CYS A 114 -33.45 -15.65 -2.13
C CYS A 114 -32.43 -14.52 -2.33
N ARG A 115 -32.94 -13.32 -2.72
CA ARG A 115 -32.11 -12.23 -3.25
C ARG A 115 -32.08 -10.96 -2.40
N SER A 116 -32.70 -10.95 -1.22
CA SER A 116 -32.65 -9.82 -0.28
C SER A 116 -31.63 -10.06 0.83
N ASP A 117 -31.16 -8.99 1.49
CA ASP A 117 -30.32 -9.11 2.66
C ASP A 117 -31.02 -9.87 3.77
N PHE A 118 -30.32 -10.82 4.38
CA PHE A 118 -30.78 -11.69 5.45
C PHE A 118 -32.09 -12.47 5.14
N CYS A 119 -32.46 -12.61 3.85
CA CYS A 119 -33.67 -13.28 3.45
C CYS A 119 -33.73 -14.77 3.85
N ASN A 120 -32.58 -15.40 4.10
CA ASN A 120 -32.47 -16.77 4.58
C ASN A 120 -32.54 -16.89 6.11
N ALA A 121 -32.83 -15.81 6.86
CA ALA A 121 -32.98 -15.85 8.31
C ALA A 121 -34.29 -16.58 8.75
N ASN A 122 -35.37 -16.38 8.00
CA ASN A 122 -36.66 -16.94 8.30
C ASN A 122 -37.31 -17.60 7.07
N VAL A 123 -38.03 -18.67 7.30
CA VAL A 123 -38.75 -19.45 6.27
C VAL A 123 -40.20 -19.01 6.18
N SER A 124 -40.69 -18.63 5.01
CA SER A 124 -42.09 -18.41 4.73
C SER A 124 -42.75 -19.75 4.37
N GLN A 125 -43.56 -20.33 5.25
CA GLN A 125 -44.36 -21.51 4.94
C GLN A 125 -45.55 -21.12 4.05
N LEU A 126 -45.68 -21.74 2.89
CA LEU A 126 -46.86 -21.69 2.06
C LEU A 126 -47.86 -22.76 2.59
N GLY A 127 -48.94 -22.31 3.20
CA GLY A 127 -50.07 -23.23 3.43
C GLY A 127 -51.01 -22.84 4.56
N ALA A 128 -52.06 -22.05 4.28
CA ALA A 128 -53.47 -22.29 4.55
C ALA A 128 -54.25 -20.97 4.35
N PRO A 129 -55.48 -20.98 3.81
CA PRO A 129 -56.21 -19.77 3.52
C PRO A 129 -56.86 -19.21 4.80
N ALA A 130 -56.61 -17.97 5.11
CA ALA A 130 -57.26 -17.24 6.20
C ALA A 130 -58.45 -16.45 5.67
N VAL A 131 -59.61 -16.69 6.29
CA VAL A 131 -60.86 -15.97 6.16
C VAL A 131 -60.72 -14.53 6.65
N PRO A 132 -61.34 -13.52 6.00
CA PRO A 132 -61.20 -12.14 6.42
C PRO A 132 -62.17 -11.80 7.53
N GLN A 133 -61.69 -11.29 8.65
CA GLN A 133 -62.51 -10.51 9.58
C GLN A 133 -62.07 -9.06 9.59
N ALA A 134 -63.03 -8.20 9.20
CA ALA A 134 -62.91 -6.77 9.28
C ALA A 134 -63.10 -6.29 10.73
N SER A 135 -62.26 -5.40 11.19
CA SER A 135 -62.60 -4.43 12.23
C SER A 135 -61.93 -3.10 11.94
N ALA A 136 -62.79 -2.14 11.55
CA ALA A 136 -62.40 -0.74 11.40
C ALA A 136 -62.35 -0.08 12.79
N GLY A 137 -61.29 0.72 13.00
CA GLY A 137 -61.27 1.63 14.13
C GLY A 137 -59.86 1.84 14.70
N SER A 138 -59.26 3.00 14.44
CA SER A 138 -58.06 3.60 15.06
C SER A 138 -56.79 3.71 14.19
N ALA A 139 -56.92 3.92 12.89
CA ALA A 139 -55.74 4.16 12.03
C ALA A 139 -55.24 5.62 12.05
N LEU A 140 -56.03 6.59 12.59
CA LEU A 140 -55.64 8.01 12.54
C LEU A 140 -54.68 8.45 13.67
N THR A 141 -54.73 7.82 14.84
CA THR A 141 -53.88 8.17 15.97
C THR A 141 -52.46 7.57 15.86
N GLY A 142 -52.30 6.43 15.16
CA GLY A 142 -50.99 5.79 14.95
C GLY A 142 -50.08 6.59 14.00
N ILE A 143 -50.64 7.16 12.96
CA ILE A 143 -49.89 7.91 11.94
C ILE A 143 -49.32 9.23 12.50
N THR A 144 -50.10 9.91 13.39
CA THR A 144 -49.62 11.13 14.05
C THR A 144 -48.50 10.88 15.02
N TRP A 145 -48.53 9.78 15.78
CA TRP A 145 -47.43 9.40 16.69
C TRP A 145 -46.18 8.95 15.95
N ILE A 146 -46.31 8.25 14.82
CA ILE A 146 -45.18 7.88 13.96
C ILE A 146 -44.55 9.13 13.33
N ALA A 147 -45.34 10.10 12.84
CA ALA A 147 -44.83 11.35 12.29
C ALA A 147 -44.09 12.20 13.34
N VAL A 148 -44.63 12.25 14.60
CA VAL A 148 -43.98 12.92 15.71
C VAL A 148 -42.68 12.22 16.11
N ALA A 149 -42.67 10.88 16.18
CA ALA A 149 -41.47 10.10 16.50
C ALA A 149 -40.37 10.25 15.41
N CYS A 150 -40.75 10.21 14.13
CA CYS A 150 -39.81 10.44 13.02
C CYS A 150 -39.26 11.87 13.02
N SER A 151 -40.10 12.86 13.33
CA SER A 151 -39.65 14.27 13.45
C SER A 151 -38.67 14.46 14.62
N LEU A 152 -38.96 13.84 15.76
CA LEU A 152 -38.06 13.84 16.93
C LEU A 152 -36.72 13.14 16.65
N LEU A 153 -36.74 11.97 16.00
CA LEU A 153 -35.52 11.25 15.59
C LEU A 153 -34.70 12.06 14.58
N PHE A 154 -35.36 12.73 13.63
CA PHE A 154 -34.69 13.63 12.69
C PHE A 154 -34.07 14.83 13.41
N PHE A 155 -34.79 15.45 14.35
CA PHE A 155 -34.25 16.56 15.14
C PHE A 155 -33.08 16.14 16.02
N LEU A 156 -33.15 14.97 16.68
CA LEU A 156 -32.08 14.40 17.48
C LEU A 156 -30.86 14.03 16.63
N SER A 157 -31.07 13.49 15.42
CA SER A 157 -29.96 13.20 14.50
C SER A 157 -29.30 14.48 13.96
N CYS A 158 -30.07 15.52 13.66
CA CYS A 158 -29.53 16.83 13.30
C CYS A 158 -28.77 17.48 14.47
N LEU A 159 -29.30 17.36 15.68
CA LEU A 159 -28.63 17.87 16.87
C LEU A 159 -27.33 17.10 17.16
N ALA A 160 -27.35 15.77 17.05
CA ALA A 160 -26.17 14.92 17.18
C ALA A 160 -25.13 15.26 16.11
N PHE A 161 -25.57 15.48 14.86
CA PHE A 161 -24.68 15.91 13.76
C PHE A 161 -24.05 17.29 14.02
N LEU A 162 -24.84 18.26 14.55
CA LEU A 162 -24.34 19.58 14.92
C LEU A 162 -23.38 19.51 16.11
N VAL A 163 -23.68 18.66 17.10
CA VAL A 163 -22.79 18.41 18.26
C VAL A 163 -21.51 17.73 17.80
N LEU A 164 -21.58 16.70 16.95
CA LEU A 164 -20.41 16.03 16.38
C LEU A 164 -19.57 16.97 15.50
N ARG A 165 -20.23 17.86 14.72
CA ARG A 165 -19.53 18.93 14.00
C ARG A 165 -18.86 19.91 14.96
N ARG A 166 -19.51 20.31 16.04
CA ARG A 166 -18.91 21.20 17.06
C ARG A 166 -17.77 20.51 17.80
N VAL A 167 -17.94 19.23 18.15
CA VAL A 167 -16.85 18.44 18.77
C VAL A 167 -15.68 18.28 17.82
N LYS A 168 -15.92 18.03 16.51
CA LYS A 168 -14.85 18.01 15.50
C LYS A 168 -14.19 19.40 15.34
N VAL A 169 -14.96 20.48 15.34
CA VAL A 169 -14.42 21.84 15.27
C VAL A 169 -13.67 22.18 16.56
N CYS A 170 -14.17 21.78 17.75
CA CYS A 170 -13.44 21.92 19.01
C CYS A 170 -12.19 21.04 19.07
N ALA A 171 -12.24 19.79 18.56
CA ALA A 171 -11.05 18.94 18.47
C ALA A 171 -9.99 19.54 17.53
N VAL A 172 -10.42 20.11 16.39
CA VAL A 172 -9.53 20.85 15.48
C VAL A 172 -9.00 22.13 16.13
N LEU A 173 -9.82 22.85 16.89
CA LEU A 173 -9.37 24.05 17.62
C LEU A 173 -8.49 23.72 18.83
N LEU A 174 -8.74 22.60 19.53
CA LEU A 174 -7.89 22.12 20.61
C LEU A 174 -6.56 21.56 20.07
N CYS A 175 -6.56 20.88 18.92
CA CYS A 175 -5.32 20.54 18.21
C CYS A 175 -4.57 21.79 17.72
N GLN A 176 -5.30 22.89 17.37
CA GLN A 176 -4.67 24.15 17.05
C GLN A 176 -4.16 24.88 18.30
N GLU A 177 -4.78 24.69 19.47
CA GLU A 177 -4.38 25.34 20.72
C GLU A 177 -3.23 24.59 21.40
N GLU A 178 -3.14 23.28 21.30
CA GLU A 178 -1.93 22.53 21.66
C GLU A 178 -0.80 22.74 20.65
N SER A 179 -1.11 22.89 19.36
CA SER A 179 -0.15 23.34 18.34
C SER A 179 0.23 24.82 18.50
N GLY A 180 -0.56 25.62 19.21
CA GLY A 180 -0.29 27.03 19.52
C GLY A 180 0.59 27.23 20.76
N LYS A 181 0.77 26.19 21.60
CA LYS A 181 1.79 26.14 22.67
C LYS A 181 3.09 25.45 22.23
N LEU A 182 3.05 24.59 21.22
CA LEU A 182 4.20 24.39 20.36
C LEU A 182 4.25 25.63 19.46
N THR A 183 5.20 26.52 19.75
CA THR A 183 5.57 27.63 18.89
C THR A 183 5.09 27.35 17.47
N LYS A 184 4.25 28.27 16.92
CA LYS A 184 4.07 28.36 15.48
C LYS A 184 5.41 28.09 14.84
N VAL A 185 5.67 26.87 14.45
CA VAL A 185 6.61 26.56 13.40
C VAL A 185 5.83 27.01 12.18
N THR A 186 5.74 28.32 12.02
CA THR A 186 5.82 28.90 10.72
C THR A 186 6.96 28.09 10.13
N ILE A 187 6.70 27.21 9.15
CA ILE A 187 7.70 26.84 8.19
C ILE A 187 8.14 28.21 7.72
N ASP A 188 9.21 28.68 8.36
CA ASP A 188 9.84 29.89 7.97
C ASP A 188 10.28 29.58 6.54
N PRO A 189 9.78 30.27 5.52
CA PRO A 189 10.29 30.09 4.16
C PRO A 189 11.81 30.35 4.13
N HIS A 190 12.36 30.94 5.20
CA HIS A 190 13.78 31.14 5.40
C HIS A 190 14.57 29.91 5.87
N SER A 191 13.96 28.91 6.55
CA SER A 191 14.67 27.69 6.94
C SER A 191 14.91 26.75 5.75
N SER A 192 14.03 26.74 4.75
CA SER A 192 14.26 26.06 3.46
C SER A 192 15.24 26.83 2.56
N ARG A 193 15.47 28.11 2.82
CA ARG A 193 16.42 28.95 2.05
C ARG A 193 17.90 28.63 2.33
N GLU A 194 18.24 27.99 3.44
CA GLU A 194 19.65 27.72 3.78
C GLU A 194 20.32 26.68 2.85
N ARG A 195 19.55 25.97 2.01
CA ARG A 195 20.09 25.02 1.02
C ARG A 195 19.93 25.44 -0.43
N GLU A 196 19.19 26.54 -0.70
CA GLU A 196 19.19 27.16 -2.01
C GLU A 196 20.43 28.02 -2.17
N LEU A 197 21.30 27.64 -3.12
CA LEU A 197 22.45 28.48 -3.46
C LEU A 197 21.95 29.81 -4.05
N PRO A 198 22.48 30.95 -3.59
CA PRO A 198 22.28 32.22 -4.28
C PRO A 198 22.64 32.07 -5.76
N SER A 199 21.97 32.79 -6.64
CA SER A 199 22.20 32.73 -8.10
C SER A 199 23.67 32.93 -8.49
N GLN A 200 24.45 33.62 -7.67
CA GLN A 200 25.89 33.84 -7.85
C GLN A 200 26.72 32.57 -7.59
N GLU A 201 26.31 31.70 -6.65
CA GLU A 201 27.04 30.46 -6.35
C GLU A 201 26.75 29.36 -7.38
N LEU A 202 25.55 29.35 -7.97
CA LEU A 202 25.22 28.45 -9.09
C LEU A 202 26.02 28.80 -10.36
N SER A 203 26.50 30.02 -10.51
CA SER A 203 27.39 30.40 -11.62
C SER A 203 28.77 29.74 -11.57
N ALA A 204 29.15 29.20 -10.39
CA ALA A 204 30.39 28.42 -10.20
C ALA A 204 30.25 26.95 -10.61
N LEU A 205 29.05 26.48 -10.97
CA LEU A 205 28.82 25.13 -11.45
C LEU A 205 29.39 24.96 -12.86
N GLN A 206 30.19 23.92 -13.03
CA GLN A 206 30.68 23.51 -14.32
C GLN A 206 30.15 22.13 -14.68
N PHE A 207 29.53 22.00 -15.85
CA PHE A 207 29.02 20.75 -16.38
C PHE A 207 30.11 20.10 -17.25
N LEU A 208 30.49 18.85 -16.96
CA LEU A 208 31.57 18.15 -17.65
C LEU A 208 31.02 17.10 -18.63
N GLN A 209 30.36 16.07 -18.12
CA GLN A 209 29.82 14.99 -18.93
C GLN A 209 28.48 14.49 -18.42
N VAL A 210 27.67 13.94 -19.31
CA VAL A 210 26.40 13.29 -18.93
C VAL A 210 26.73 11.93 -18.31
N LEU A 211 26.20 11.69 -17.09
CA LEU A 211 26.25 10.40 -16.40
C LEU A 211 25.03 9.54 -16.71
N GLN A 212 23.86 10.19 -16.79
CA GLN A 212 22.60 9.51 -17.04
C GLN A 212 21.63 10.46 -17.74
N ASP A 213 21.04 9.98 -18.83
CA ASP A 213 19.95 10.67 -19.52
C ASP A 213 18.63 9.97 -19.17
N GLY A 214 17.81 10.64 -18.39
CA GLY A 214 16.54 10.11 -17.88
C GLY A 214 15.34 10.81 -18.49
N ARG A 215 14.17 10.24 -18.29
CA ARG A 215 12.91 10.75 -18.86
C ARG A 215 12.52 12.15 -18.37
N PHE A 216 12.87 12.50 -17.15
CA PHE A 216 12.43 13.74 -16.48
C PHE A 216 13.59 14.66 -16.10
N SER A 217 14.81 14.15 -16.13
CA SER A 217 16.01 14.88 -15.75
C SER A 217 17.24 14.26 -16.39
N VAL A 218 18.28 15.07 -16.54
CA VAL A 218 19.61 14.61 -16.97
C VAL A 218 20.57 14.79 -15.82
N VAL A 219 21.33 13.74 -15.49
CA VAL A 219 22.36 13.78 -14.46
C VAL A 219 23.72 14.02 -15.11
N TRP A 220 24.39 15.06 -14.68
CA TRP A 220 25.71 15.45 -15.14
C TRP A 220 26.76 15.23 -14.04
N GLN A 221 27.94 14.82 -14.43
CA GLN A 221 29.12 15.05 -13.62
C GLN A 221 29.55 16.51 -13.84
N GLY A 222 29.91 17.17 -12.76
CA GLY A 222 30.38 18.54 -12.81
C GLY A 222 31.27 18.90 -11.65
N THR A 223 31.55 20.18 -11.47
CA THR A 223 32.25 20.71 -10.30
C THR A 223 31.52 21.91 -9.74
N LEU A 224 31.53 22.02 -8.38
CA LEU A 224 31.13 23.20 -7.65
C LEU A 224 32.33 23.65 -6.81
N HIS A 225 32.83 24.85 -7.05
CA HIS A 225 34.07 25.35 -6.41
C HIS A 225 35.21 24.33 -6.46
N GLN A 226 35.45 23.76 -7.65
CA GLN A 226 36.45 22.69 -7.93
C GLN A 226 36.17 21.33 -7.25
N THR A 227 35.13 21.21 -6.40
CA THR A 227 34.74 19.94 -5.81
C THR A 227 33.88 19.15 -6.79
N PRO A 228 34.19 17.88 -7.09
CA PRO A 228 33.39 17.04 -7.98
C PRO A 228 31.96 16.83 -7.42
N VAL A 229 30.95 17.04 -8.26
CA VAL A 229 29.52 16.90 -7.88
C VAL A 229 28.75 16.20 -8.99
N ALA A 230 27.58 15.62 -8.62
CA ALA A 230 26.55 15.21 -9.55
C ALA A 230 25.48 16.31 -9.63
N ILE A 231 25.12 16.71 -10.85
CA ILE A 231 24.15 17.78 -11.09
C ILE A 231 22.94 17.15 -11.80
N LYS A 232 21.82 17.03 -11.09
CA LYS A 232 20.56 16.55 -11.67
C LYS A 232 19.78 17.75 -12.17
N ALA A 233 19.69 17.89 -13.48
CA ALA A 233 19.05 19.02 -14.15
C ALA A 233 17.65 18.63 -14.63
N PHE A 234 16.66 19.44 -14.25
CA PHE A 234 15.25 19.27 -14.61
C PHE A 234 14.83 20.41 -15.51
N PRO A 235 14.37 20.15 -16.75
CA PRO A 235 13.74 21.17 -17.58
C PRO A 235 12.52 21.78 -16.89
N ASP A 236 12.14 23.02 -17.24
CA ASP A 236 10.97 23.70 -16.66
C ASP A 236 9.67 22.90 -16.80
N ALA A 237 9.52 22.15 -17.89
CA ALA A 237 8.40 21.22 -18.09
C ALA A 237 8.33 20.10 -17.03
N CYS A 238 9.45 19.80 -16.36
CA CYS A 238 9.57 18.77 -15.33
C CYS A 238 9.67 19.33 -13.91
N SER A 239 9.26 20.59 -13.69
CA SER A 239 9.32 21.28 -12.40
C SER A 239 8.60 20.53 -11.25
N GLN A 240 7.54 19.77 -11.55
CA GLN A 240 6.86 18.95 -10.56
C GLN A 240 7.73 17.79 -10.04
N HIS A 241 8.55 17.19 -10.91
CA HIS A 241 9.47 16.12 -10.53
C HIS A 241 10.62 16.67 -9.67
N PHE A 242 11.13 17.84 -10.05
CA PHE A 242 12.08 18.56 -9.19
C PHE A 242 11.49 18.83 -7.81
N ALA A 243 10.28 19.42 -7.75
CA ALA A 243 9.65 19.77 -6.49
C ALA A 243 9.40 18.54 -5.60
N ALA A 244 9.01 17.39 -6.18
CA ALA A 244 8.82 16.14 -5.46
C ALA A 244 10.14 15.66 -4.82
N GLU A 245 11.22 15.58 -5.59
CA GLU A 245 12.52 15.13 -5.10
C GLU A 245 13.14 16.13 -4.11
N TRP A 246 13.05 17.42 -4.41
CA TRP A 246 13.49 18.50 -3.53
C TRP A 246 12.77 18.45 -2.18
N SER A 247 11.45 18.19 -2.16
CA SER A 247 10.66 18.16 -0.92
C SER A 247 11.16 17.11 0.06
N VAL A 248 11.67 15.97 -0.43
CA VAL A 248 12.22 14.91 0.42
C VAL A 248 13.64 15.25 0.88
N HIS A 249 14.49 15.72 -0.02
CA HIS A 249 15.84 16.13 0.34
C HIS A 249 15.90 17.30 1.33
N SER A 250 14.89 18.17 1.31
CA SER A 250 14.80 19.35 2.18
C SER A 250 14.19 19.06 3.56
N LEU A 251 13.76 17.82 3.82
CA LEU A 251 13.26 17.43 5.14
C LEU A 251 14.33 17.69 6.22
N PRO A 252 13.92 18.15 7.41
CA PRO A 252 14.83 18.25 8.54
C PRO A 252 15.47 16.90 8.86
N LEU A 253 16.67 16.91 9.42
CA LEU A 253 17.39 15.72 9.85
C LEU A 253 17.62 14.66 8.76
N MET A 254 17.57 15.03 7.47
CA MET A 254 17.69 14.10 6.34
C MET A 254 19.15 13.75 5.99
N ASN A 255 20.13 14.15 6.82
CA ASN A 255 21.54 13.84 6.59
C ASN A 255 21.88 12.47 7.22
N HIS A 256 22.24 11.50 6.37
CA HIS A 256 22.64 10.16 6.78
C HIS A 256 23.65 9.57 5.80
N ASP A 257 24.63 8.81 6.27
CA ASP A 257 25.71 8.26 5.43
C ASP A 257 25.21 7.36 4.29
N ASN A 258 24.10 6.67 4.50
CA ASN A 258 23.54 5.74 3.52
C ASN A 258 22.34 6.33 2.75
N VAL A 259 22.26 7.66 2.68
CA VAL A 259 21.31 8.44 1.87
C VAL A 259 22.09 9.41 1.00
N ALA A 260 21.73 9.54 -0.27
CA ALA A 260 22.38 10.45 -1.20
C ALA A 260 22.33 11.90 -0.71
N ARG A 261 23.50 12.49 -0.55
CA ARG A 261 23.64 13.80 0.08
C ARG A 261 23.34 14.91 -0.91
N LEU A 262 22.35 15.74 -0.59
CA LEU A 262 22.12 17.00 -1.27
C LEU A 262 23.12 18.04 -0.75
N LEU A 263 23.80 18.72 -1.68
CA LEU A 263 24.71 19.81 -1.38
C LEU A 263 24.04 21.16 -1.57
N ALA A 264 23.28 21.31 -2.66
CA ALA A 264 22.58 22.54 -2.99
C ALA A 264 21.43 22.29 -3.97
N ALA A 265 20.51 23.24 -4.08
CA ALA A 265 19.49 23.27 -5.11
C ALA A 265 19.27 24.71 -5.58
N GLY A 266 18.73 24.88 -6.77
CA GLY A 266 18.40 26.20 -7.26
C GLY A 266 17.93 26.19 -8.71
N ARG A 267 17.67 27.39 -9.24
CA ARG A 267 17.31 27.59 -10.65
C ARG A 267 18.58 27.83 -11.48
N GLY A 268 18.68 27.15 -12.59
CA GLY A 268 19.79 27.29 -13.51
C GLY A 268 19.52 26.51 -14.79
N GLY A 269 20.37 26.63 -15.76
CA GLY A 269 20.18 25.98 -17.06
C GLY A 269 21.44 25.37 -17.63
N VAL A 270 21.25 24.36 -18.47
CA VAL A 270 22.27 23.73 -19.26
C VAL A 270 22.12 24.23 -20.69
N ARG A 271 23.20 24.80 -21.26
CA ARG A 271 23.24 25.28 -22.69
C ARG A 271 22.12 26.28 -23.06
N GLY A 272 21.69 27.13 -22.11
CA GLY A 272 20.67 28.16 -22.38
C GLY A 272 19.21 27.74 -22.10
N GLU A 273 18.96 26.49 -21.77
CA GLU A 273 17.63 26.06 -21.31
C GLU A 273 17.48 26.37 -19.83
N GLN A 274 16.39 27.04 -19.47
CA GLN A 274 16.02 27.33 -18.07
C GLN A 274 15.45 26.08 -17.41
N GLY A 275 15.78 25.90 -16.13
CA GLY A 275 15.29 24.73 -15.37
C GLY A 275 15.64 24.81 -13.89
N SER A 276 15.51 23.68 -13.22
CA SER A 276 15.85 23.52 -11.80
C SER A 276 16.95 22.48 -11.64
N LEU A 277 17.86 22.71 -10.70
CA LEU A 277 19.03 21.90 -10.45
C LEU A 277 19.05 21.37 -9.02
N LEU A 278 19.36 20.07 -8.86
CA LEU A 278 19.81 19.48 -7.60
C LEU A 278 21.30 19.17 -7.73
N VAL A 279 22.10 19.72 -6.83
CA VAL A 279 23.54 19.46 -6.75
C VAL A 279 23.77 18.45 -5.64
N LEU A 280 24.20 17.26 -6.01
CA LEU A 280 24.37 16.12 -5.14
C LEU A 280 25.86 15.75 -4.99
N GLN A 281 26.19 15.08 -3.90
CA GLN A 281 27.51 14.46 -3.78
C GLN A 281 27.72 13.49 -4.96
N LEU A 282 28.89 13.52 -5.57
CA LEU A 282 29.26 12.55 -6.60
C LEU A 282 29.66 11.22 -5.94
N TYR A 283 29.17 10.14 -6.51
CA TYR A 283 29.52 8.76 -6.17
C TYR A 283 30.26 8.12 -7.34
N PRO A 284 31.61 8.07 -7.30
CA PRO A 284 32.41 7.71 -8.48
C PRO A 284 32.19 6.28 -8.98
N ALA A 285 31.83 5.34 -8.09
CA ALA A 285 31.49 3.97 -8.47
C ALA A 285 30.14 3.83 -9.18
N GLY A 286 29.36 4.91 -9.29
CA GLY A 286 28.08 4.96 -9.97
C GLY A 286 26.96 4.25 -9.23
N SER A 287 25.97 3.76 -9.97
CA SER A 287 24.87 2.98 -9.40
C SER A 287 25.32 1.58 -8.97
N LEU A 288 24.64 1.01 -7.99
CA LEU A 288 24.87 -0.37 -7.54
C LEU A 288 24.71 -1.36 -8.70
N ARG A 289 23.74 -1.15 -9.59
CA ARG A 289 23.59 -1.95 -10.81
C ARG A 289 24.86 -1.93 -11.67
N HIS A 290 25.41 -0.75 -11.90
CA HIS A 290 26.66 -0.61 -12.66
C HIS A 290 27.81 -1.29 -11.93
N PHE A 291 27.95 -1.04 -10.63
CA PHE A 291 29.00 -1.62 -9.81
C PHE A 291 28.98 -3.15 -9.83
N LEU A 292 27.81 -3.77 -9.60
CA LEU A 292 27.64 -5.23 -9.58
C LEU A 292 27.85 -5.87 -10.98
N SER A 293 27.57 -5.15 -12.06
CA SER A 293 27.82 -5.63 -13.41
C SER A 293 29.30 -5.74 -13.74
N GLN A 294 30.15 -4.90 -13.13
CA GLN A 294 31.59 -4.84 -13.38
C GLN A 294 32.43 -5.59 -12.32
N ASN A 295 31.87 -5.81 -11.12
CA ASN A 295 32.63 -6.30 -9.99
C ASN A 295 32.05 -7.58 -9.39
N VAL A 296 32.94 -8.42 -8.89
CA VAL A 296 32.63 -9.50 -7.96
C VAL A 296 33.09 -9.05 -6.58
N SER A 297 32.23 -9.20 -5.59
CA SER A 297 32.49 -8.73 -4.23
C SER A 297 33.01 -9.86 -3.34
N THR A 298 33.96 -9.53 -2.46
CA THR A 298 34.33 -10.39 -1.33
C THR A 298 33.18 -10.45 -0.33
N TRP A 299 33.26 -11.37 0.62
CA TRP A 299 32.27 -11.47 1.69
C TRP A 299 32.07 -10.14 2.44
N ASP A 300 33.16 -9.53 2.90
CA ASP A 300 33.11 -8.28 3.67
C ASP A 300 32.53 -7.12 2.88
N ALA A 301 32.88 -7.02 1.60
CA ALA A 301 32.34 -6.03 0.69
C ALA A 301 30.82 -6.25 0.46
N THR A 302 30.42 -7.51 0.28
CA THR A 302 29.02 -7.91 0.10
C THR A 302 28.17 -7.53 1.32
N ILE A 303 28.64 -7.88 2.52
CA ILE A 303 27.95 -7.54 3.77
C ILE A 303 27.92 -6.02 3.99
N ARG A 304 28.99 -5.31 3.63
CA ARG A 304 29.03 -3.84 3.72
C ARG A 304 28.00 -3.19 2.80
N LEU A 305 27.90 -3.63 1.55
CA LEU A 305 26.88 -3.17 0.60
C LEU A 305 25.46 -3.45 1.15
N ALA A 306 25.20 -4.69 1.55
CA ALA A 306 23.90 -5.11 2.05
C ALA A 306 23.48 -4.37 3.32
N LEU A 307 24.38 -4.30 4.31
CA LEU A 307 24.10 -3.66 5.60
C LEU A 307 23.93 -2.14 5.46
N SER A 308 24.75 -1.48 4.62
CA SER A 308 24.60 -0.04 4.37
C SER A 308 23.31 0.30 3.63
N LEU A 309 22.87 -0.52 2.68
CA LEU A 309 21.57 -0.38 2.04
C LEU A 309 20.42 -0.50 3.04
N ALA A 310 20.44 -1.53 3.89
CA ALA A 310 19.43 -1.72 4.92
C ALA A 310 19.42 -0.58 5.95
N ARG A 311 20.60 -0.03 6.33
CA ARG A 311 20.72 1.16 7.20
C ARG A 311 20.07 2.39 6.57
N GLY A 312 20.30 2.62 5.27
CA GLY A 312 19.69 3.74 4.54
C GLY A 312 18.18 3.63 4.52
N LEU A 313 17.63 2.44 4.24
CA LEU A 313 16.19 2.23 4.21
C LEU A 313 15.57 2.31 5.61
N ALA A 314 16.23 1.76 6.64
CA ALA A 314 15.77 1.88 8.03
C ALA A 314 15.68 3.35 8.45
N PHE A 315 16.70 4.16 8.13
CA PHE A 315 16.70 5.59 8.39
C PHE A 315 15.56 6.32 7.66
N LEU A 316 15.26 5.98 6.40
CA LEU A 316 14.13 6.57 5.66
C LEU A 316 12.80 6.22 6.33
N HIS A 317 12.60 4.96 6.70
CA HIS A 317 11.38 4.47 7.32
C HIS A 317 11.17 4.92 8.77
N GLU A 318 12.22 5.38 9.45
CA GLU A 318 12.17 5.86 10.83
C GLU A 318 11.65 7.30 10.89
N GLU A 319 10.81 7.58 11.88
CA GLU A 319 10.40 8.94 12.26
C GLU A 319 11.36 9.46 13.34
N LEU A 320 11.97 10.64 13.12
CA LEU A 320 12.98 11.19 14.02
C LEU A 320 12.56 12.54 14.55
N TRP A 321 12.77 12.73 15.85
CA TRP A 321 12.62 14.00 16.56
C TRP A 321 13.93 14.35 17.23
N HIS A 322 14.49 15.51 16.92
CA HIS A 322 15.70 16.00 17.53
C HIS A 322 15.71 17.53 17.62
N ASN A 323 15.88 18.09 18.82
CA ASN A 323 15.95 19.53 19.07
C ASN A 323 14.78 20.34 18.45
N GLY A 324 13.56 19.82 18.53
CA GLY A 324 12.38 20.45 17.95
C GLY A 324 12.24 20.32 16.42
N LEU A 325 13.18 19.65 15.77
CA LEU A 325 13.08 19.30 14.35
C LEU A 325 12.46 17.91 14.19
N HIS A 326 11.64 17.75 13.17
CA HIS A 326 10.92 16.52 12.87
C HIS A 326 11.24 16.03 11.46
N LYS A 327 11.74 14.80 11.35
CA LYS A 327 11.81 14.04 10.10
C LYS A 327 10.67 13.03 10.11
N PRO A 328 9.68 13.13 9.21
CA PRO A 328 8.66 12.09 9.07
C PRO A 328 9.27 10.79 8.54
N SER A 329 8.58 9.68 8.70
CA SER A 329 8.87 8.46 7.94
C SER A 329 8.78 8.76 6.44
N VAL A 330 9.65 8.17 5.63
CA VAL A 330 9.66 8.33 4.17
C VAL A 330 9.61 6.94 3.52
N ALA A 331 8.63 6.69 2.65
CA ALA A 331 8.61 5.54 1.76
C ALA A 331 9.29 5.92 0.44
N HIS A 332 10.21 5.09 -0.03
CA HIS A 332 11.01 5.36 -1.24
C HIS A 332 10.22 5.12 -2.53
N ARG A 333 9.49 4.01 -2.62
CA ARG A 333 8.58 3.64 -3.71
C ARG A 333 9.23 3.30 -5.06
N ASP A 334 10.53 3.49 -5.19
CA ASP A 334 11.32 3.10 -6.37
C ASP A 334 12.71 2.60 -6.00
N LEU A 335 12.80 1.78 -4.93
CA LEU A 335 14.06 1.16 -4.53
C LEU A 335 14.46 0.13 -5.58
N SER A 336 15.62 0.36 -6.21
CA SER A 336 16.19 -0.50 -7.26
C SER A 336 17.71 -0.37 -7.24
N SER A 337 18.43 -1.33 -7.80
CA SER A 337 19.90 -1.22 -7.89
C SER A 337 20.38 -0.06 -8.75
N GLN A 338 19.51 0.52 -9.59
CA GLN A 338 19.82 1.74 -10.34
C GLN A 338 19.79 2.99 -9.46
N ASN A 339 18.90 3.04 -8.46
CA ASN A 339 18.69 4.20 -7.58
C ASN A 339 19.51 4.14 -6.29
N VAL A 340 20.32 3.10 -6.13
CA VAL A 340 21.30 2.95 -5.06
C VAL A 340 22.68 3.29 -5.63
N LEU A 341 23.40 4.16 -4.96
CA LEU A 341 24.73 4.65 -5.36
C LEU A 341 25.80 3.99 -4.49
N VAL A 342 27.00 3.77 -5.04
CA VAL A 342 28.10 3.10 -4.33
C VAL A 342 29.19 4.11 -4.02
N ARG A 343 29.61 4.13 -2.75
CA ARG A 343 30.72 4.95 -2.22
C ARG A 343 32.08 4.29 -2.51
N GLU A 344 33.16 5.04 -2.34
CA GLU A 344 34.52 4.54 -2.48
C GLU A 344 34.87 3.40 -1.50
N ASP A 345 34.28 3.43 -0.30
CA ASP A 345 34.43 2.39 0.72
C ASP A 345 33.53 1.16 0.47
N GLN A 346 32.88 1.10 -0.70
CA GLN A 346 31.92 0.08 -1.08
C GLN A 346 30.69 0.00 -0.15
N SER A 347 30.29 1.10 0.47
CA SER A 347 28.97 1.24 1.11
C SER A 347 27.96 1.83 0.14
N CYS A 348 26.66 1.62 0.43
CA CYS A 348 25.56 2.12 -0.36
C CYS A 348 25.02 3.46 0.17
N ALA A 349 24.52 4.29 -0.74
CA ALA A 349 23.68 5.46 -0.46
C ALA A 349 22.44 5.41 -1.33
N ILE A 350 21.23 5.44 -0.73
CA ILE A 350 19.95 5.46 -1.43
C ILE A 350 19.72 6.85 -2.02
N GLY A 351 19.40 6.93 -3.31
CA GLY A 351 19.15 8.17 -4.04
C GLY A 351 17.90 8.06 -4.91
N ASP A 352 17.65 9.13 -5.67
CA ASP A 352 16.49 9.30 -6.54
C ASP A 352 15.15 9.28 -5.78
N PHE A 353 14.83 10.38 -5.09
CA PHE A 353 13.60 10.54 -4.32
C PHE A 353 12.43 11.10 -5.14
N GLY A 354 12.50 11.06 -6.48
CA GLY A 354 11.46 11.61 -7.35
C GLY A 354 10.06 10.99 -7.15
N LEU A 355 9.98 9.77 -6.61
CA LEU A 355 8.75 9.07 -6.27
C LEU A 355 8.54 8.89 -4.77
N ALA A 356 9.51 9.28 -3.95
CA ALA A 356 9.45 9.09 -2.51
C ALA A 356 8.35 9.97 -1.87
N THR A 357 7.79 9.49 -0.79
CA THR A 357 6.66 10.14 -0.11
C THR A 357 6.92 10.21 1.39
N ALA A 358 6.92 11.44 1.93
CA ALA A 358 6.90 11.65 3.36
C ALA A 358 5.53 11.24 3.93
N LEU A 359 5.53 10.39 4.95
CA LEU A 359 4.32 9.83 5.54
C LEU A 359 3.87 10.72 6.71
N PRO A 360 2.57 11.10 6.78
CA PRO A 360 2.08 11.93 7.87
C PRO A 360 2.02 11.14 9.18
N ALA A 361 2.34 11.81 10.29
CA ALA A 361 2.24 11.23 11.63
C ALA A 361 0.79 10.89 12.04
N CYS A 362 -0.21 11.58 11.46
CA CYS A 362 -1.64 11.33 11.68
C CYS A 362 -2.37 11.16 10.33
N LEU A 363 -3.13 10.08 10.20
CA LEU A 363 -3.93 9.73 9.01
C LEU A 363 -5.02 10.77 8.65
N GLU A 364 -5.40 11.64 9.57
CA GLU A 364 -6.54 12.57 9.43
C GLU A 364 -6.24 13.81 8.56
N GLN A 365 -5.00 14.06 8.17
CA GLN A 365 -4.62 15.31 7.47
C GLN A 365 -4.72 15.27 5.95
N TRP A 366 -5.02 14.12 5.35
CA TRP A 366 -5.05 13.99 3.89
C TRP A 366 -6.47 13.76 3.37
N GLY A 367 -7.04 14.78 2.69
CA GLY A 367 -8.28 14.61 1.93
C GLY A 367 -8.11 13.53 0.84
N GLY A 368 -9.09 12.62 0.71
CA GLY A 368 -9.02 11.39 -0.09
C GLY A 368 -8.49 11.52 -1.52
N GLY A 369 -8.65 12.67 -2.20
CA GLY A 369 -8.15 12.85 -3.57
C GLY A 369 -6.62 13.00 -3.70
N ARG A 370 -5.91 13.40 -2.62
CA ARG A 370 -4.43 13.42 -2.61
C ARG A 370 -3.84 12.03 -2.35
N MET A 371 -4.55 11.19 -1.63
CA MET A 371 -4.15 9.83 -1.30
C MET A 371 -4.12 8.94 -2.55
N GLU A 372 -5.15 8.97 -3.41
CA GLU A 372 -5.17 8.23 -4.67
C GLU A 372 -4.04 8.64 -5.63
N ALA A 373 -3.68 9.92 -5.67
CA ALA A 373 -2.58 10.40 -6.49
C ALA A 373 -1.21 9.94 -5.96
N ALA A 374 -1.04 9.85 -4.63
CA ALA A 374 0.20 9.39 -4.00
C ALA A 374 0.44 7.88 -4.14
N VAL A 375 -0.63 7.09 -4.27
CA VAL A 375 -0.56 5.61 -4.33
C VAL A 375 -0.56 5.07 -5.76
N ARG A 376 -0.54 5.94 -6.79
CA ARG A 376 -0.47 5.48 -8.18
C ARG A 376 0.71 4.55 -8.41
N LYS A 377 0.50 3.54 -9.26
CA LYS A 377 1.56 2.66 -9.76
C LYS A 377 2.66 3.50 -10.40
N ALA A 378 3.74 3.64 -9.69
CA ALA A 378 4.92 4.36 -10.14
C ALA A 378 6.16 3.62 -9.63
N GLY A 379 7.25 3.69 -10.39
CA GLY A 379 8.50 3.04 -10.06
C GLY A 379 8.92 1.99 -11.08
N THR A 380 10.06 1.40 -10.84
CA THR A 380 10.68 0.39 -11.69
C THR A 380 9.95 -0.95 -11.53
N GLN A 381 9.16 -1.33 -12.53
CA GLN A 381 8.20 -2.44 -12.46
C GLN A 381 8.79 -3.75 -11.89
N ARG A 382 10.04 -4.06 -12.23
CA ARG A 382 10.77 -5.27 -11.80
C ARG A 382 10.88 -5.41 -10.29
N TYR A 383 10.93 -4.29 -9.55
CA TYR A 383 11.08 -4.26 -8.10
C TYR A 383 9.76 -4.01 -7.36
N MET A 384 8.65 -3.85 -8.09
CA MET A 384 7.34 -3.62 -7.48
C MET A 384 6.88 -4.85 -6.70
N ALA A 385 6.37 -4.61 -5.50
CA ALA A 385 5.78 -5.65 -4.67
C ALA A 385 4.47 -6.19 -5.29
N PRO A 386 4.09 -7.45 -4.97
CA PRO A 386 2.88 -8.08 -5.51
C PRO A 386 1.61 -7.24 -5.34
N GLU A 387 1.42 -6.62 -4.17
CA GLU A 387 0.26 -5.77 -3.86
C GLU A 387 0.22 -4.47 -4.67
N ILE A 388 1.37 -4.01 -5.19
CA ILE A 388 1.43 -2.90 -6.15
C ILE A 388 1.09 -3.39 -7.56
N LEU A 389 1.55 -4.59 -7.92
CA LEU A 389 1.33 -5.17 -9.24
C LEU A 389 -0.14 -5.56 -9.49
N ASP A 390 -0.89 -5.95 -8.47
CA ASP A 390 -2.28 -6.37 -8.59
C ASP A 390 -3.32 -5.37 -8.04
N ASP A 391 -2.88 -4.15 -7.67
CA ASP A 391 -3.73 -3.09 -7.11
C ASP A 391 -4.41 -3.46 -5.77
N SER A 392 -3.84 -4.38 -5.00
CA SER A 392 -4.37 -4.82 -3.71
C SER A 392 -3.79 -4.08 -2.50
N LEU A 393 -3.05 -2.99 -2.72
CA LEU A 393 -2.46 -2.19 -1.65
C LEU A 393 -3.54 -1.69 -0.68
N ASP A 394 -3.36 -1.92 0.62
CA ASP A 394 -4.28 -1.43 1.65
C ASP A 394 -4.18 0.09 1.81
N LEU A 395 -5.18 0.80 1.29
CA LEU A 395 -5.26 2.25 1.33
C LEU A 395 -5.64 2.80 2.72
N GLN A 396 -6.15 1.97 3.63
CA GLN A 396 -6.48 2.41 5.00
C GLN A 396 -5.23 2.62 5.85
N VAL A 397 -4.19 1.82 5.57
CA VAL A 397 -2.88 1.90 6.23
C VAL A 397 -1.75 2.16 5.23
N TRP A 398 -2.04 2.95 4.18
CA TRP A 398 -1.18 3.17 3.02
C TRP A 398 0.28 3.50 3.36
N GLY A 399 0.55 4.27 4.41
CA GLY A 399 1.91 4.60 4.82
C GLY A 399 2.70 3.37 5.30
N ARG A 400 2.05 2.44 6.00
CA ARG A 400 2.63 1.16 6.39
C ARG A 400 2.80 0.26 5.17
N ALA A 401 1.76 0.15 4.34
CA ALA A 401 1.78 -0.67 3.14
C ALA A 401 2.88 -0.25 2.15
N LEU A 402 3.14 1.05 1.98
CA LEU A 402 4.24 1.53 1.14
C LEU A 402 5.62 1.15 1.70
N LYS A 403 5.81 1.21 3.03
CA LYS A 403 7.05 0.74 3.66
C LYS A 403 7.25 -0.77 3.48
N GLN A 404 6.17 -1.55 3.58
CA GLN A 404 6.21 -2.99 3.33
C GLN A 404 6.54 -3.31 1.86
N ALA A 405 6.07 -2.51 0.91
CA ALA A 405 6.45 -2.63 -0.49
C ALA A 405 7.95 -2.30 -0.72
N ASP A 406 8.49 -1.30 -0.04
CA ASP A 406 9.93 -1.00 -0.08
C ASP A 406 10.78 -2.17 0.46
N ILE A 407 10.30 -2.93 1.48
CA ILE A 407 10.99 -4.12 2.00
C ILE A 407 11.07 -5.22 0.95
N TYR A 408 10.01 -5.42 0.18
CA TYR A 408 10.04 -6.34 -0.94
C TYR A 408 11.11 -5.95 -1.97
N SER A 409 11.14 -4.67 -2.34
CA SER A 409 12.17 -4.12 -3.25
C SER A 409 13.58 -4.29 -2.68
N LEU A 410 13.75 -4.06 -1.36
CA LEU A 410 15.01 -4.29 -0.65
C LEU A 410 15.50 -5.74 -0.83
N ALA A 411 14.60 -6.72 -0.65
CA ALA A 411 14.96 -8.14 -0.81
C ALA A 411 15.49 -8.46 -2.22
N LEU A 412 14.87 -7.89 -3.26
CA LEU A 412 15.32 -8.06 -4.64
C LEU A 412 16.71 -7.46 -4.87
N VAL A 413 16.98 -6.27 -4.35
CA VAL A 413 18.31 -5.63 -4.44
C VAL A 413 19.33 -6.40 -3.60
N LEU A 414 18.97 -6.89 -2.42
CA LEU A 414 19.85 -7.75 -1.60
C LEU A 414 20.19 -9.05 -2.34
N TRP A 415 19.23 -9.67 -3.04
CA TRP A 415 19.49 -10.84 -3.85
C TRP A 415 20.51 -10.54 -4.96
N GLU A 416 20.41 -9.39 -5.64
CA GLU A 416 21.40 -8.96 -6.65
C GLU A 416 22.81 -8.79 -6.04
N ILE A 417 22.92 -8.17 -4.84
CA ILE A 417 24.19 -8.02 -4.12
C ILE A 417 24.79 -9.40 -3.78
N LEU A 418 23.99 -10.27 -3.16
CA LEU A 418 24.44 -11.58 -2.71
C LEU A 418 24.82 -12.50 -3.88
N SER A 419 24.15 -12.37 -5.03
CA SER A 419 24.47 -13.14 -6.25
C SER A 419 25.85 -12.83 -6.82
N ARG A 420 26.46 -11.69 -6.43
CA ARG A 420 27.81 -11.30 -6.84
C ARG A 420 28.89 -11.55 -5.76
N CYS A 421 28.56 -12.31 -4.71
CA CYS A 421 29.46 -12.66 -3.63
C CYS A 421 30.32 -13.88 -3.95
N SER A 422 31.64 -13.74 -3.95
CA SER A 422 32.57 -14.87 -4.15
C SER A 422 32.47 -15.92 -3.04
N GLY A 423 32.23 -15.47 -1.79
CA GLY A 423 32.09 -16.36 -0.64
C GLY A 423 30.85 -17.26 -0.66
N LEU A 424 29.80 -16.91 -1.44
CA LEU A 424 28.60 -17.72 -1.60
C LEU A 424 28.64 -18.69 -2.79
N SER A 425 29.70 -18.62 -3.62
CA SER A 425 29.87 -19.49 -4.78
C SER A 425 31.31 -19.99 -4.90
N PRO A 426 31.89 -20.62 -3.86
CA PRO A 426 33.32 -20.95 -3.84
C PRO A 426 33.70 -21.99 -4.91
N ASP A 427 32.84 -22.96 -5.21
CA ASP A 427 33.17 -24.11 -6.07
C ASP A 427 32.81 -23.90 -7.55
N CYS A 428 31.82 -23.06 -7.84
CA CYS A 428 31.24 -22.92 -9.18
C CYS A 428 31.63 -21.62 -9.91
N GLY A 429 32.34 -20.72 -9.22
CA GLY A 429 32.57 -19.36 -9.68
C GLY A 429 31.32 -18.48 -9.56
N VAL A 430 31.51 -17.16 -9.52
CA VAL A 430 30.40 -16.21 -9.39
C VAL A 430 29.74 -16.01 -10.78
N PRO A 431 28.42 -16.22 -10.91
CA PRO A 431 27.71 -16.05 -12.18
C PRO A 431 27.79 -14.59 -12.67
N PRO A 432 27.62 -14.31 -13.97
CA PRO A 432 27.43 -12.95 -14.45
C PRO A 432 26.31 -12.23 -13.71
N PHE A 433 26.42 -10.90 -13.63
CA PHE A 433 25.36 -10.11 -13.02
C PHE A 433 24.04 -10.26 -13.76
N GLN A 434 22.97 -10.49 -13.03
CA GLN A 434 21.59 -10.52 -13.51
C GLN A 434 20.72 -9.69 -12.59
N LEU A 435 19.74 -9.00 -13.20
CA LEU A 435 18.69 -8.33 -12.44
C LEU A 435 17.74 -9.37 -11.81
N ALA A 436 17.11 -9.01 -10.74
CA ALA A 436 16.05 -9.83 -10.16
C ALA A 436 15.02 -10.21 -11.24
N TYR A 437 14.61 -11.49 -11.30
CA TYR A 437 13.73 -12.06 -12.33
C TYR A 437 14.27 -12.05 -13.78
N GLU A 438 15.52 -11.70 -14.03
CA GLU A 438 16.04 -11.69 -15.40
C GLU A 438 16.20 -13.07 -15.98
N ALA A 439 16.53 -14.06 -15.16
CA ALA A 439 16.61 -15.45 -15.58
C ALA A 439 15.25 -16.03 -16.03
N GLU A 440 14.16 -15.61 -15.37
CA GLU A 440 12.81 -16.10 -15.63
C GLU A 440 12.10 -15.34 -16.76
N LEU A 441 12.33 -14.02 -16.86
CA LEU A 441 11.54 -13.13 -17.72
C LEU A 441 12.36 -12.32 -18.72
N GLY A 442 13.70 -12.50 -18.73
CA GLY A 442 14.58 -11.71 -19.59
C GLY A 442 14.85 -10.28 -19.09
N SER A 443 15.56 -9.51 -19.90
CA SER A 443 16.04 -8.17 -19.53
C SER A 443 14.93 -7.10 -19.47
N SER A 444 13.82 -7.29 -20.19
CA SER A 444 12.76 -6.29 -20.35
C SER A 444 11.36 -6.92 -20.17
N PRO A 445 11.02 -7.41 -18.98
CA PRO A 445 9.73 -8.04 -18.74
C PRO A 445 8.59 -7.03 -18.85
N THR A 446 7.46 -7.49 -19.37
CA THR A 446 6.22 -6.73 -19.36
C THR A 446 5.59 -6.73 -17.96
N TYR A 447 4.74 -5.75 -17.71
CA TYR A 447 3.96 -5.67 -16.48
C TYR A 447 3.13 -6.95 -16.21
N GLY A 448 2.50 -7.50 -17.27
CA GLY A 448 1.69 -8.72 -17.16
C GLY A 448 2.50 -9.96 -16.79
N GLU A 449 3.74 -10.09 -17.31
CA GLU A 449 4.64 -11.20 -16.97
C GLU A 449 5.10 -11.11 -15.52
N LEU A 450 5.47 -9.92 -15.06
CA LEU A 450 5.85 -9.70 -13.65
C LEU A 450 4.67 -10.00 -12.71
N ARG A 451 3.48 -9.51 -13.04
CA ARG A 451 2.27 -9.78 -12.26
C ARG A 451 1.98 -11.28 -12.19
N ARG A 452 1.98 -11.98 -13.33
CA ARG A 452 1.79 -13.44 -13.37
C ARG A 452 2.79 -14.16 -12.47
N LEU A 453 4.09 -13.87 -12.63
CA LEU A 453 5.15 -14.56 -11.89
C LEU A 453 5.11 -14.27 -10.39
N ALA A 454 5.07 -12.98 -10.01
CA ALA A 454 5.21 -12.57 -8.61
C ALA A 454 3.91 -12.69 -7.79
N VAL A 455 2.73 -12.49 -8.43
CA VAL A 455 1.42 -12.50 -7.77
C VAL A 455 0.74 -13.86 -7.92
N GLU A 456 0.53 -14.32 -9.16
CA GLU A 456 -0.27 -15.54 -9.44
C GLU A 456 0.52 -16.81 -9.13
N GLU A 457 1.75 -16.91 -9.62
CA GLU A 457 2.64 -18.06 -9.39
C GLU A 457 3.39 -17.95 -8.05
N ARG A 458 3.40 -16.80 -7.40
CA ARG A 458 4.11 -16.50 -6.14
C ARG A 458 5.59 -16.86 -6.18
N ARG A 459 6.20 -16.80 -7.37
CA ARG A 459 7.63 -17.09 -7.54
C ARG A 459 8.48 -15.90 -7.18
N ARG A 460 9.70 -16.20 -6.76
CA ARG A 460 10.76 -15.24 -6.44
C ARG A 460 12.01 -15.59 -7.23
N PRO A 461 12.99 -14.68 -7.38
CA PRO A 461 14.26 -15.02 -8.00
C PRO A 461 14.86 -16.25 -7.36
N ALA A 462 15.38 -17.16 -8.20
CA ALA A 462 15.93 -18.42 -7.69
C ALA A 462 17.14 -18.16 -6.78
N ILE A 463 17.13 -18.76 -5.60
CA ILE A 463 18.30 -18.78 -4.72
C ILE A 463 19.17 -19.94 -5.18
N PRO A 464 20.44 -19.68 -5.61
CA PRO A 464 21.32 -20.71 -6.11
C PRO A 464 21.57 -21.85 -5.10
N ASP A 465 21.64 -23.08 -5.59
CA ASP A 465 21.90 -24.23 -4.73
C ASP A 465 23.28 -24.17 -4.08
N SER A 466 24.24 -23.47 -4.69
CA SER A 466 25.57 -23.22 -4.13
C SER A 466 25.51 -22.50 -2.77
N TRP A 467 24.46 -21.70 -2.52
CA TRP A 467 24.29 -21.05 -1.21
C TRP A 467 23.84 -22.03 -0.11
N ARG A 468 23.34 -23.22 -0.45
CA ARG A 468 22.83 -24.20 0.51
C ARG A 468 23.93 -24.95 1.27
N GLY A 469 25.17 -24.93 0.76
CA GLY A 469 26.31 -25.67 1.34
C GLY A 469 27.22 -24.89 2.29
N THR A 470 27.06 -23.57 2.44
CA THR A 470 28.02 -22.68 3.10
C THR A 470 27.77 -22.44 4.61
N GLY A 471 27.00 -23.31 5.28
CA GLY A 471 26.82 -23.25 6.74
C GLY A 471 25.68 -22.36 7.21
N GLN A 472 25.62 -22.07 8.53
CA GLN A 472 24.54 -21.36 9.20
C GLN A 472 24.27 -19.96 8.60
N VAL A 473 25.32 -19.28 8.19
CA VAL A 473 25.24 -17.92 7.62
C VAL A 473 24.42 -17.86 6.34
N SER A 474 24.56 -18.84 5.45
CA SER A 474 23.78 -18.92 4.21
C SER A 474 22.30 -19.18 4.49
N ILE A 475 22.01 -19.97 5.51
CA ILE A 475 20.64 -20.22 5.97
C ILE A 475 20.03 -18.90 6.43
N CYS A 476 20.73 -18.14 7.27
CA CYS A 476 20.27 -16.82 7.77
C CYS A 476 20.03 -15.81 6.64
N LEU A 477 20.90 -15.78 5.62
CA LEU A 477 20.72 -14.88 4.48
C LEU A 477 19.53 -15.29 3.60
N ARG A 478 19.30 -16.59 3.40
CA ARG A 478 18.14 -17.09 2.68
C ARG A 478 16.85 -16.75 3.42
N GLU A 479 16.79 -17.04 4.72
CA GLU A 479 15.65 -16.69 5.58
C GLU A 479 15.39 -15.19 5.58
N LEU A 480 16.43 -14.36 5.59
CA LEU A 480 16.29 -12.91 5.47
C LEU A 480 15.60 -12.50 4.17
N LEU A 481 16.02 -13.08 3.03
CA LEU A 481 15.38 -12.81 1.73
C LEU A 481 13.93 -13.29 1.73
N GLU A 482 13.68 -14.54 2.18
CA GLU A 482 12.34 -15.14 2.23
C GLU A 482 11.39 -14.30 3.08
N ASP A 483 11.82 -13.84 4.25
CA ASP A 483 11.02 -13.00 5.14
C ASP A 483 10.83 -11.56 4.61
N CYS A 484 11.76 -11.02 3.81
CA CYS A 484 11.60 -9.68 3.24
C CYS A 484 10.69 -9.66 2.00
N TRP A 485 10.67 -10.72 1.19
CA TRP A 485 9.82 -10.80 0.00
C TRP A 485 8.59 -11.71 0.15
N ASP A 486 8.14 -11.93 1.38
CA ASP A 486 6.94 -12.71 1.65
C ASP A 486 5.76 -12.21 0.81
N PRO A 487 4.92 -13.12 0.25
CA PRO A 487 3.70 -12.73 -0.45
C PRO A 487 2.74 -11.89 0.39
N ASP A 488 2.68 -12.15 1.71
CA ASP A 488 1.90 -11.36 2.66
C ASP A 488 2.71 -10.15 3.14
N PRO A 489 2.32 -8.90 2.82
CA PRO A 489 3.01 -7.71 3.29
C PRO A 489 3.15 -7.63 4.82
N GLU A 490 2.17 -8.16 5.57
CA GLU A 490 2.17 -8.13 7.03
C GLU A 490 3.19 -9.11 7.64
N ALA A 491 3.59 -10.15 6.92
CA ALA A 491 4.61 -11.10 7.35
C ALA A 491 6.04 -10.59 7.10
N ARG A 492 6.20 -9.55 6.24
CA ARG A 492 7.54 -9.02 5.91
C ARG A 492 8.21 -8.34 7.11
N LEU A 493 9.53 -8.46 7.14
CA LEU A 493 10.36 -7.75 8.13
C LEU A 493 10.20 -6.23 7.99
N THR A 494 10.54 -5.51 9.06
CA THR A 494 10.81 -4.07 8.95
C THR A 494 12.24 -3.83 8.46
N ALA A 495 12.52 -2.65 7.92
CA ALA A 495 13.88 -2.28 7.49
C ALA A 495 14.89 -2.36 8.64
N GLU A 496 14.48 -2.01 9.84
CA GLU A 496 15.31 -2.11 11.04
C GLU A 496 15.60 -3.58 11.43
N CYS A 497 14.61 -4.47 11.34
CA CYS A 497 14.83 -5.91 11.57
C CYS A 497 15.78 -6.50 10.52
N ALA A 498 15.63 -6.14 9.24
CA ALA A 498 16.52 -6.57 8.18
C ALA A 498 17.97 -6.09 8.43
N ARG A 499 18.13 -4.81 8.84
CA ARG A 499 19.42 -4.23 9.23
C ARG A 499 20.09 -5.02 10.39
N GLN A 500 19.31 -5.32 11.45
CA GLN A 500 19.83 -6.06 12.62
C GLN A 500 20.26 -7.48 12.23
N ARG A 501 19.49 -8.21 11.42
CA ARG A 501 19.88 -9.54 10.94
C ARG A 501 21.16 -9.49 10.10
N LEU A 502 21.30 -8.54 9.18
CA LEU A 502 22.52 -8.36 8.39
C LEU A 502 23.73 -8.00 9.28
N GLN A 503 23.52 -7.22 10.31
CA GLN A 503 24.57 -6.89 11.27
C GLN A 503 25.04 -8.13 12.05
N SER A 504 24.12 -9.00 12.47
CA SER A 504 24.46 -10.27 13.15
C SER A 504 25.25 -11.20 12.22
N VAL A 505 24.80 -11.36 10.98
CA VAL A 505 25.50 -12.15 9.95
C VAL A 505 26.92 -11.64 9.70
N GLY A 506 27.13 -10.31 9.68
CA GLY A 506 28.47 -9.72 9.52
C GLY A 506 29.40 -9.92 10.73
N ALA A 507 28.84 -10.18 11.92
CA ALA A 507 29.61 -10.39 13.14
C ALA A 507 30.01 -11.86 13.37
N GLU A 508 29.30 -12.83 12.75
CA GLU A 508 29.48 -14.26 12.99
C GLU A 508 30.66 -14.90 12.23
N LEU A 509 31.26 -14.24 11.24
CA LEU A 509 32.44 -14.76 10.55
C LEU A 509 33.71 -14.22 11.21
N PRO A 510 34.56 -15.09 11.80
CA PRO A 510 35.86 -14.66 12.27
C PRO A 510 36.70 -14.19 11.07
N ALA A 511 37.39 -13.05 11.23
CA ALA A 511 38.40 -12.58 10.31
C ALA A 511 39.45 -13.69 10.12
N GLY A 512 39.34 -14.50 9.05
CA GLY A 512 40.32 -15.56 8.83
C GLY A 512 39.91 -16.73 7.94
N VAL A 513 38.81 -16.66 7.20
CA VAL A 513 38.52 -17.65 6.15
C VAL A 513 38.53 -16.92 4.79
N CYS A 514 39.73 -16.73 4.27
CA CYS A 514 40.01 -16.50 2.84
C CYS A 514 40.40 -17.82 2.20
#